data_e65aa037f19bbe97fcb102bbd8e42ccc
#
_entry.id   e65aa037f19bbe97fcb102bbd8e42ccc
#
_cell.length_a   1.000
_cell.length_b   1.000
_cell.length_c   1.000
_cell.angle_alpha   90.00
_cell.angle_beta   90.00
_cell.angle_gamma   90.00
#
_symmetry.space_group_name_H-M   'P 1'
#
loop_
_entity.id
_entity.type
_entity.pdbx_description
1 polymer ?
#
loop_
_entity_poly.entity_id
_entity_poly.type
_entity_poly.pdbx_seq_one_letter_code
_entity_poly.pdbx_strand_id
1 'polypeptide(L)'
;MSGTAQAHGVAMMNGQGGDEAADLEVLAQAIRAHALYLAARPNGMRLQMKSADLTGYDLSGLVLSDAVLTGTNFRRSVLKRCNLDGADLFGACFVSADLRGTSLVGADMRGANFTKACLRNTVFERADLRPGQLVLWKNRRTPGRKPDAGSTSLVAANFRDADLTGANLSRANLEGADFSNAALFGANLSGADLRGADFAGARLKGAILNNATVAGTSFQGADLRGAELRNVAMDSADWKDARLQEAIYHRADAALPPQIRAGLDGHVLWINSNGREGRRFDVSDGAFAGTDFDGCDLSGAIFRNCDFTGATFRDSKLQIAQFPGCRMRETSFENANLSGSSFEGCDLQRARLRNAVLRAIELLSPEGVPTGRMWPTNLKGANLADSDFRGADLRGARLAGAELAGCNLSGADLRDADLDQASTGGTTLLHSRL
;
A
#
# COMPACT_ATOMS: atom_id res chain seq x y z
N MET A 1 23.68 13.77 36.86
CA MET A 1 23.16 15.14 36.88
C MET A 1 22.86 15.53 35.44
N SER A 2 21.62 15.48 35.04
CA SER A 2 21.03 16.13 33.83
C SER A 2 19.60 15.55 33.56
N GLY A 3 18.69 15.78 34.52
CA GLY A 3 17.32 15.23 34.45
C GLY A 3 16.21 16.25 34.72
N THR A 4 16.48 17.55 34.61
CA THR A 4 15.51 18.60 35.03
C THR A 4 15.12 19.59 33.95
N ALA A 5 15.46 19.35 32.67
CA ALA A 5 15.26 20.35 31.60
C ALA A 5 14.02 20.13 30.72
N GLN A 6 13.19 19.08 30.92
CA GLN A 6 12.14 18.73 29.98
C GLN A 6 10.70 19.17 30.35
N ALA A 7 10.49 19.82 31.50
CA ALA A 7 9.13 20.16 31.95
C ALA A 7 8.69 21.63 31.70
N HIS A 8 9.50 22.45 31.01
CA HIS A 8 9.27 23.90 30.89
C HIS A 8 8.72 24.34 29.51
N GLY A 9 8.22 23.46 28.69
CA GLY A 9 8.00 23.76 27.27
C GLY A 9 6.57 23.75 26.73
N VAL A 10 5.54 23.57 27.52
CA VAL A 10 4.17 23.60 26.99
C VAL A 10 3.59 25.00 27.12
N ALA A 11 3.43 25.70 26.00
CA ALA A 11 2.84 27.03 25.95
C ALA A 11 1.74 27.11 24.89
N MET A 12 0.67 27.85 25.15
CA MET A 12 -0.34 28.20 24.15
C MET A 12 0.11 29.39 23.32
N MET A 13 -0.11 29.36 22.01
CA MET A 13 0.27 30.45 21.12
C MET A 13 -0.70 31.64 21.14
N ASN A 14 -1.91 31.53 21.75
CA ASN A 14 -2.86 32.65 21.89
C ASN A 14 -3.72 32.44 23.13
N GLY A 15 -3.45 33.17 24.21
CA GLY A 15 -4.21 33.07 25.44
C GLY A 15 -5.52 33.86 25.44
N GLN A 16 -6.61 33.22 25.79
CA GLN A 16 -7.80 33.86 26.42
C GLN A 16 -8.51 32.81 27.27
N GLY A 17 -8.56 32.99 28.61
CA GLY A 17 -9.55 32.36 29.48
C GLY A 17 -9.01 31.52 30.66
N GLY A 18 -9.68 31.61 31.83
CA GLY A 18 -9.23 31.06 33.12
C GLY A 18 -9.31 29.53 33.31
N ASP A 19 -9.98 28.76 32.40
CA ASP A 19 -10.00 27.28 32.43
C ASP A 19 -8.73 26.66 31.77
N GLU A 20 -8.05 27.43 30.94
CA GLU A 20 -6.88 27.00 30.16
C GLU A 20 -5.64 26.67 31.02
N ALA A 21 -5.47 27.34 32.16
CA ALA A 21 -4.35 27.09 33.05
C ALA A 21 -4.44 25.71 33.75
N ALA A 22 -5.65 25.27 34.06
CA ALA A 22 -5.91 23.97 34.66
C ALA A 22 -5.66 22.83 33.64
N ASP A 23 -6.06 23.01 32.38
CA ASP A 23 -5.82 22.04 31.30
C ASP A 23 -4.35 21.90 30.97
N LEU A 24 -3.59 23.00 31.01
CA LEU A 24 -2.15 23.00 30.82
C LEU A 24 -1.41 22.23 31.92
N GLU A 25 -1.83 22.39 33.19
CA GLU A 25 -1.20 21.65 34.30
C GLU A 25 -1.49 20.14 34.22
N VAL A 26 -2.72 19.76 33.84
CA VAL A 26 -3.10 18.35 33.61
C VAL A 26 -2.26 17.74 32.48
N LEU A 27 -2.11 18.48 31.38
CA LEU A 27 -1.26 18.03 30.24
C LEU A 27 0.20 17.90 30.69
N ALA A 28 0.73 18.89 31.43
CA ALA A 28 2.09 18.84 31.93
C ALA A 28 2.34 17.65 32.88
N GLN A 29 1.38 17.33 33.74
CA GLN A 29 1.44 16.15 34.62
C GLN A 29 1.42 14.86 33.85
N ALA A 30 0.55 14.75 32.83
CA ALA A 30 0.48 13.58 31.97
C ALA A 30 1.79 13.34 31.19
N ILE A 31 2.41 14.42 30.68
CA ILE A 31 3.72 14.35 30.00
C ILE A 31 4.83 13.93 30.97
N ARG A 32 4.82 14.45 32.21
CA ARG A 32 5.78 14.03 33.26
C ARG A 32 5.62 12.53 33.59
N ALA A 33 4.39 12.06 33.74
CA ALA A 33 4.11 10.65 33.98
C ALA A 33 4.57 9.77 32.79
N HIS A 34 4.40 10.25 31.56
CA HIS A 34 4.88 9.56 30.37
C HIS A 34 6.42 9.49 30.31
N ALA A 35 7.12 10.55 30.70
CA ALA A 35 8.58 10.52 30.79
C ALA A 35 9.07 9.47 31.82
N LEU A 36 8.36 9.30 32.93
CA LEU A 36 8.63 8.23 33.90
C LEU A 36 8.35 6.84 33.30
N TYR A 37 7.26 6.70 32.52
CA TYR A 37 6.94 5.46 31.80
C TYR A 37 8.06 5.08 30.84
N LEU A 38 8.52 5.99 29.99
CA LEU A 38 9.62 5.73 29.05
C LEU A 38 10.92 5.37 29.76
N ALA A 39 11.14 5.90 30.97
CA ALA A 39 12.29 5.59 31.80
C ALA A 39 12.13 4.32 32.66
N ALA A 40 11.02 3.56 32.49
CA ALA A 40 10.65 2.42 33.33
C ALA A 40 10.70 2.71 34.84
N ARG A 41 10.27 3.91 35.25
CA ARG A 41 10.27 4.36 36.65
C ARG A 41 8.89 4.11 37.30
N PRO A 42 8.86 3.96 38.67
CA PRO A 42 7.60 3.89 39.40
C PRO A 42 6.70 5.10 39.12
N ASN A 43 5.39 4.87 39.11
CA ASN A 43 4.33 5.86 38.78
C ASN A 43 4.41 6.41 37.34
N GLY A 44 5.22 5.79 36.45
CA GLY A 44 5.21 6.09 35.04
C GLY A 44 3.91 5.58 34.38
N MET A 45 3.25 6.45 33.60
CA MET A 45 2.04 6.10 32.85
C MET A 45 2.20 6.51 31.40
N ARG A 46 1.87 5.59 30.48
CA ARG A 46 1.87 5.86 29.05
C ARG A 46 0.88 6.99 28.74
N LEU A 47 1.30 8.02 28.03
CA LEU A 47 0.44 9.12 27.63
C LEU A 47 -0.67 8.59 26.71
N GLN A 48 -1.93 8.94 27.08
CA GLN A 48 -3.11 8.62 26.28
C GLN A 48 -4.00 9.87 26.16
N MET A 49 -4.07 10.43 24.95
CA MET A 49 -4.84 11.62 24.65
C MET A 49 -5.68 11.40 23.40
N LYS A 50 -6.63 10.46 23.50
CA LYS A 50 -7.51 10.13 22.37
C LYS A 50 -8.49 11.25 22.11
N SER A 51 -8.56 11.72 20.85
CA SER A 51 -9.47 12.78 20.39
C SER A 51 -9.34 14.10 21.19
N ALA A 52 -8.19 14.33 21.84
CA ALA A 52 -7.92 15.56 22.55
C ALA A 52 -7.77 16.75 21.57
N ASP A 53 -8.08 17.94 22.00
CA ASP A 53 -7.82 19.17 21.24
C ASP A 53 -6.56 19.85 21.75
N LEU A 54 -5.52 19.82 20.95
CA LEU A 54 -4.22 20.47 21.18
C LEU A 54 -3.94 21.55 20.12
N THR A 55 -5.03 22.13 19.58
CA THR A 55 -4.93 23.18 18.55
C THR A 55 -4.10 24.37 19.05
N GLY A 56 -3.03 24.72 18.32
CA GLY A 56 -2.18 25.87 18.60
C GLY A 56 -1.22 25.71 19.78
N TYR A 57 -1.09 24.52 20.37
CA TYR A 57 -0.11 24.27 21.44
C TYR A 57 1.32 24.25 20.90
N ASP A 58 2.26 24.74 21.71
CA ASP A 58 3.69 24.50 21.51
C ASP A 58 4.13 23.30 22.34
N LEU A 59 4.42 22.21 21.65
CA LEU A 59 4.85 20.92 22.20
C LEU A 59 6.31 20.64 21.82
N SER A 60 7.06 21.66 21.38
CA SER A 60 8.41 21.50 20.84
C SER A 60 9.35 20.79 21.80
N GLY A 61 10.13 19.86 21.27
CA GLY A 61 11.16 19.11 22.00
C GLY A 61 10.63 18.05 22.97
N LEU A 62 9.33 17.81 23.03
CA LEU A 62 8.77 16.77 23.89
C LEU A 62 9.12 15.37 23.38
N VAL A 63 9.31 14.44 24.32
CA VAL A 63 9.46 13.01 24.05
C VAL A 63 8.12 12.33 24.30
N LEU A 64 7.44 11.96 23.21
CA LEU A 64 6.12 11.38 23.18
C LEU A 64 6.13 10.00 22.47
N SER A 65 7.29 9.32 22.51
CA SER A 65 7.45 7.99 21.91
C SER A 65 6.44 7.03 22.50
N ASP A 66 5.86 6.16 21.64
CA ASP A 66 4.83 5.20 22.04
C ASP A 66 3.53 5.81 22.60
N ALA A 67 3.35 7.12 22.60
CA ALA A 67 2.12 7.74 23.10
C ALA A 67 0.89 7.32 22.27
N VAL A 68 -0.28 7.27 22.91
CA VAL A 68 -1.56 7.00 22.25
C VAL A 68 -2.28 8.33 22.02
N LEU A 69 -2.25 8.79 20.77
CA LEU A 69 -2.71 10.10 20.31
C LEU A 69 -3.75 9.95 19.18
N THR A 70 -4.47 8.84 19.19
CA THR A 70 -5.49 8.50 18.19
C THR A 70 -6.53 9.61 18.06
N GLY A 71 -6.73 10.15 16.85
CA GLY A 71 -7.71 11.18 16.56
C GLY A 71 -7.45 12.55 17.20
N THR A 72 -6.27 12.76 17.81
CA THR A 72 -5.90 14.03 18.45
C THR A 72 -5.81 15.15 17.41
N ASN A 73 -6.33 16.32 17.77
CA ASN A 73 -6.29 17.52 16.94
C ASN A 73 -5.08 18.40 17.27
N PHE A 74 -4.09 18.39 16.37
CA PHE A 74 -2.86 19.20 16.43
C PHE A 74 -2.89 20.36 15.41
N ARG A 75 -4.05 20.87 15.03
CA ARG A 75 -4.13 22.00 14.10
C ARG A 75 -3.29 23.17 14.56
N ARG A 76 -2.46 23.71 13.67
CA ARG A 76 -1.61 24.89 13.94
C ARG A 76 -0.69 24.76 15.14
N SER A 77 -0.51 23.54 15.68
CA SER A 77 0.41 23.30 16.79
C SER A 77 1.86 23.31 16.31
N VAL A 78 2.76 23.55 17.23
CA VAL A 78 4.20 23.48 17.00
C VAL A 78 4.77 22.24 17.69
N LEU A 79 5.27 21.29 16.90
CA LEU A 79 5.84 20.02 17.37
C LEU A 79 7.32 19.89 16.94
N LYS A 80 8.03 21.01 16.82
CA LYS A 80 9.43 21.00 16.37
C LYS A 80 10.31 20.13 17.25
N ARG A 81 11.11 19.26 16.62
CA ARG A 81 12.07 18.40 17.30
C ARG A 81 11.45 17.52 18.38
N CYS A 82 10.16 17.21 18.27
CA CYS A 82 9.52 16.18 19.09
C CYS A 82 10.05 14.80 18.73
N ASN A 83 9.98 13.89 19.69
CA ASN A 83 10.09 12.47 19.41
C ASN A 83 8.70 11.83 19.56
N LEU A 84 8.15 11.33 18.44
CA LEU A 84 6.86 10.63 18.31
C LEU A 84 7.06 9.21 17.78
N ASP A 85 8.25 8.63 17.95
CA ASP A 85 8.57 7.29 17.47
C ASP A 85 7.61 6.25 18.06
N GLY A 86 7.08 5.36 17.20
CA GLY A 86 6.12 4.33 17.61
C GLY A 86 4.78 4.86 18.12
N ALA A 87 4.51 6.17 18.06
CA ALA A 87 3.25 6.73 18.53
C ALA A 87 2.05 6.27 17.68
N ASP A 88 0.92 6.05 18.34
CA ASP A 88 -0.37 5.82 17.69
C ASP A 88 -1.05 7.17 17.40
N LEU A 89 -0.91 7.61 16.15
CA LEU A 89 -1.45 8.86 15.61
C LEU A 89 -2.58 8.60 14.59
N PHE A 90 -3.21 7.43 14.68
CA PHE A 90 -4.29 7.05 13.78
C PHE A 90 -5.38 8.13 13.73
N GLY A 91 -5.67 8.65 12.54
CA GLY A 91 -6.69 9.67 12.31
C GLY A 91 -6.39 11.03 12.96
N ALA A 92 -5.17 11.29 13.42
CA ALA A 92 -4.80 12.59 14.00
C ALA A 92 -4.82 13.72 12.96
N CYS A 93 -5.06 14.97 13.41
CA CYS A 93 -5.17 16.13 12.54
C CYS A 93 -4.01 17.09 12.76
N PHE A 94 -3.10 17.21 11.79
CA PHE A 94 -1.94 18.10 11.80
C PHE A 94 -2.06 19.25 10.78
N VAL A 95 -3.27 19.64 10.44
CA VAL A 95 -3.48 20.71 9.43
C VAL A 95 -2.75 21.99 9.83
N SER A 96 -1.83 22.45 8.96
CA SER A 96 -0.99 23.63 9.18
C SER A 96 -0.10 23.56 10.43
N ALA A 97 0.18 22.37 10.95
CA ALA A 97 1.11 22.19 12.08
C ALA A 97 2.58 22.30 11.63
N ASP A 98 3.45 22.65 12.56
CA ASP A 98 4.91 22.75 12.34
C ASP A 98 5.63 21.58 13.03
N LEU A 99 6.01 20.57 12.25
CA LEU A 99 6.69 19.36 12.72
C LEU A 99 8.18 19.33 12.31
N ARG A 100 8.79 20.46 12.04
CA ARG A 100 10.19 20.50 11.58
C ARG A 100 11.16 19.78 12.53
N GLY A 101 11.91 18.83 11.98
CA GLY A 101 12.89 18.05 12.72
C GLY A 101 12.30 17.06 13.72
N THR A 102 11.00 16.76 13.65
CA THR A 102 10.34 15.76 14.48
C THR A 102 10.72 14.35 14.03
N SER A 103 10.87 13.43 14.97
CA SER A 103 10.98 12.01 14.69
C SER A 103 9.63 11.33 14.81
N LEU A 104 9.27 10.53 13.79
CA LEU A 104 8.02 9.76 13.66
C LEU A 104 8.33 8.31 13.21
N VAL A 105 9.50 7.80 13.60
CA VAL A 105 9.97 6.47 13.20
C VAL A 105 8.97 5.40 13.64
N GLY A 106 8.47 4.61 12.69
CA GLY A 106 7.52 3.51 12.94
C GLY A 106 6.17 3.95 13.50
N ALA A 107 5.81 5.23 13.48
CA ALA A 107 4.51 5.72 13.95
C ALA A 107 3.35 5.25 13.07
N ASP A 108 2.20 4.97 13.68
CA ASP A 108 0.95 4.67 12.98
C ASP A 108 0.17 5.97 12.72
N MET A 109 0.23 6.48 11.49
CA MET A 109 -0.44 7.72 11.07
C MET A 109 -1.52 7.45 10.02
N ARG A 110 -2.03 6.22 9.97
CA ARG A 110 -3.09 5.87 9.01
C ARG A 110 -4.30 6.78 9.17
N GLY A 111 -4.78 7.34 8.05
CA GLY A 111 -5.91 8.27 8.02
C GLY A 111 -5.62 9.64 8.65
N ALA A 112 -4.39 9.96 9.00
CA ALA A 112 -4.03 11.28 9.53
C ALA A 112 -4.09 12.38 8.45
N ASN A 113 -4.30 13.62 8.88
CA ASN A 113 -4.40 14.78 8.00
C ASN A 113 -3.27 15.77 8.23
N PHE A 114 -2.32 15.85 7.31
CA PHE A 114 -1.17 16.76 7.32
C PHE A 114 -1.30 17.90 6.28
N THR A 115 -2.51 18.20 5.83
CA THR A 115 -2.72 19.26 4.83
C THR A 115 -2.02 20.55 5.25
N LYS A 116 -1.13 21.07 4.38
CA LYS A 116 -0.32 22.27 4.61
C LYS A 116 0.60 22.22 5.84
N ALA A 117 0.90 21.04 6.39
CA ALA A 117 1.85 20.90 7.47
C ALA A 117 3.29 21.17 6.99
N CYS A 118 4.14 21.68 7.89
CA CYS A 118 5.57 21.83 7.63
C CYS A 118 6.33 20.66 8.23
N LEU A 119 6.85 19.78 7.37
CA LEU A 119 7.49 18.49 7.70
C LEU A 119 8.97 18.48 7.27
N ARG A 120 9.60 19.66 7.17
CA ARG A 120 11.02 19.76 6.76
C ARG A 120 11.94 19.10 7.78
N ASN A 121 12.88 18.29 7.29
CA ASN A 121 13.84 17.55 8.12
C ASN A 121 13.14 16.59 9.13
N THR A 122 11.90 16.19 8.87
CA THR A 122 11.16 15.22 9.70
C THR A 122 11.57 13.81 9.30
N VAL A 123 11.66 12.91 10.27
CA VAL A 123 12.02 11.50 10.02
C VAL A 123 10.77 10.64 10.12
N PHE A 124 10.43 9.95 9.03
CA PHE A 124 9.28 9.03 8.91
C PHE A 124 9.72 7.58 8.62
N GLU A 125 10.93 7.22 9.00
CA GLU A 125 11.45 5.89 8.68
C GLU A 125 10.47 4.79 9.13
N ARG A 126 10.02 3.95 8.19
CA ARG A 126 9.06 2.86 8.41
C ARG A 126 7.70 3.29 9.00
N ALA A 127 7.35 4.56 8.92
CA ALA A 127 6.04 5.05 9.35
C ALA A 127 4.92 4.59 8.40
N ASP A 128 3.70 4.43 8.94
CA ASP A 128 2.53 4.01 8.18
C ASP A 128 1.56 5.19 7.95
N LEU A 129 1.52 5.69 6.70
CA LEU A 129 0.67 6.80 6.27
C LEU A 129 -0.43 6.34 5.28
N ARG A 130 -0.80 5.06 5.29
CA ARG A 130 -1.90 4.56 4.45
C ARG A 130 -3.25 5.17 4.84
N PRO A 131 -4.26 5.13 3.96
CA PRO A 131 -5.64 5.42 4.35
C PRO A 131 -6.07 4.61 5.57
N GLY A 132 -6.70 5.27 6.55
CA GLY A 132 -7.22 4.64 7.76
C GLY A 132 -8.73 4.42 7.65
N GLN A 133 -9.24 3.34 8.26
CA GLN A 133 -10.67 3.17 8.49
C GLN A 133 -10.94 3.23 10.00
N LEU A 134 -11.58 4.29 10.44
CA LEU A 134 -12.15 4.34 11.79
C LEU A 134 -13.45 3.52 11.80
N VAL A 135 -13.39 2.32 12.40
CA VAL A 135 -14.61 1.60 12.76
C VAL A 135 -15.15 2.22 14.05
N LEU A 136 -16.00 3.22 13.91
CA LEU A 136 -16.75 3.75 15.05
C LEU A 136 -17.83 2.74 15.42
N TRP A 137 -17.63 2.00 16.49
CA TRP A 137 -18.69 1.23 17.16
C TRP A 137 -19.73 2.19 17.73
N LYS A 138 -20.72 2.60 16.93
CA LYS A 138 -21.92 3.23 17.44
C LYS A 138 -22.91 2.15 17.87
N ASN A 139 -23.39 2.29 19.11
CA ASN A 139 -24.45 1.49 19.69
C ASN A 139 -25.56 1.14 18.69
N ARG A 140 -26.04 -0.09 18.78
CA ARG A 140 -26.93 -0.88 17.90
C ARG A 140 -28.20 -0.24 17.36
N ARG A 141 -28.43 1.07 17.33
CA ARG A 141 -29.78 1.62 17.02
C ARG A 141 -29.92 2.76 16.02
N THR A 142 -28.86 3.25 15.38
CA THR A 142 -29.03 4.24 14.30
C THR A 142 -27.96 4.07 13.21
N PRO A 143 -28.36 3.98 11.91
CA PRO A 143 -27.41 4.14 10.81
C PRO A 143 -27.03 5.62 10.72
N GLY A 144 -26.04 6.02 11.50
CA GLY A 144 -25.44 7.34 11.33
C GLY A 144 -24.58 7.35 10.08
N ARG A 145 -24.67 8.41 9.28
CA ARG A 145 -23.82 8.72 8.15
C ARG A 145 -22.37 8.38 8.53
N LYS A 146 -21.75 7.42 7.81
CA LYS A 146 -20.33 7.07 7.99
C LYS A 146 -19.53 8.37 7.86
N PRO A 147 -18.65 8.72 8.81
CA PRO A 147 -17.61 9.68 8.49
C PRO A 147 -16.83 9.04 7.33
N ASP A 148 -16.56 9.81 6.30
CA ASP A 148 -15.70 9.37 5.22
C ASP A 148 -14.44 8.79 5.86
N ALA A 149 -14.17 7.53 5.56
CA ALA A 149 -12.91 6.90 5.91
C ALA A 149 -11.85 7.64 5.07
N GLY A 150 -11.30 8.71 5.65
CA GLY A 150 -10.45 9.64 4.95
C GLY A 150 -9.20 8.93 4.46
N SER A 151 -8.87 9.12 3.20
CA SER A 151 -7.50 8.93 2.72
C SER A 151 -6.58 9.76 3.61
N THR A 152 -5.39 9.25 3.94
CA THR A 152 -4.36 10.09 4.55
C THR A 152 -4.15 11.28 3.64
N SER A 153 -4.39 12.49 4.14
CA SER A 153 -4.27 13.71 3.35
C SER A 153 -2.98 14.43 3.68
N LEU A 154 -2.13 14.57 2.66
CA LEU A 154 -0.85 15.27 2.73
C LEU A 154 -0.81 16.41 1.69
N VAL A 155 -2.00 16.89 1.30
CA VAL A 155 -2.16 17.93 0.28
C VAL A 155 -1.37 19.18 0.64
N ALA A 156 -0.50 19.60 -0.29
CA ALA A 156 0.38 20.75 -0.13
C ALA A 156 1.25 20.71 1.15
N ALA A 157 1.53 19.53 1.69
CA ALA A 157 2.47 19.36 2.80
C ALA A 157 3.91 19.56 2.33
N ASN A 158 4.75 20.12 3.20
CA ASN A 158 6.15 20.38 2.87
C ASN A 158 7.07 19.35 3.52
N PHE A 159 7.55 18.39 2.72
CA PHE A 159 8.50 17.31 3.08
C PHE A 159 9.94 17.61 2.62
N ARG A 160 10.25 18.84 2.29
CA ARG A 160 11.61 19.19 1.83
C ARG A 160 12.66 18.69 2.81
N ASP A 161 13.68 18.01 2.31
CA ASP A 161 14.79 17.46 3.09
C ASP A 161 14.34 16.42 4.15
N ALA A 162 13.11 15.91 4.11
CA ALA A 162 12.62 14.89 5.06
C ALA A 162 13.18 13.50 4.74
N ASP A 163 13.20 12.62 5.75
CA ASP A 163 13.54 11.21 5.57
C ASP A 163 12.30 10.33 5.68
N LEU A 164 11.88 9.77 4.54
CA LEU A 164 10.75 8.85 4.39
C LEU A 164 11.23 7.45 3.98
N THR A 165 12.46 7.08 4.33
CA THR A 165 13.02 5.78 3.99
C THR A 165 12.13 4.65 4.51
N GLY A 166 11.67 3.78 3.60
CA GLY A 166 10.79 2.65 3.89
C GLY A 166 9.39 3.04 4.39
N ALA A 167 9.02 4.33 4.35
CA ALA A 167 7.67 4.76 4.75
C ALA A 167 6.59 4.21 3.82
N ASN A 168 5.40 3.96 4.38
CA ASN A 168 4.26 3.49 3.61
C ASN A 168 3.25 4.61 3.36
N LEU A 169 3.29 5.17 2.15
CA LEU A 169 2.42 6.25 1.64
C LEU A 169 1.42 5.71 0.60
N SER A 170 1.22 4.39 0.56
CA SER A 170 0.36 3.80 -0.48
C SER A 170 -1.06 4.35 -0.36
N ARG A 171 -1.63 4.76 -1.52
CA ARG A 171 -2.96 5.37 -1.65
C ARG A 171 -3.16 6.68 -0.87
N ALA A 172 -2.10 7.32 -0.41
CA ALA A 172 -2.19 8.64 0.22
C ALA A 172 -2.49 9.73 -0.81
N ASN A 173 -3.19 10.78 -0.38
CA ASN A 173 -3.36 11.99 -1.18
C ASN A 173 -2.20 12.96 -0.91
N LEU A 174 -1.32 13.11 -1.89
CA LEU A 174 -0.09 13.91 -1.86
C LEU A 174 -0.12 15.06 -2.89
N GLU A 175 -1.32 15.45 -3.33
CA GLU A 175 -1.50 16.50 -4.33
C GLU A 175 -0.78 17.79 -3.91
N GLY A 176 0.10 18.29 -4.79
CA GLY A 176 0.86 19.52 -4.57
C GLY A 176 1.86 19.49 -3.42
N ALA A 177 2.20 18.31 -2.86
CA ALA A 177 3.20 18.20 -1.78
C ALA A 177 4.63 18.45 -2.30
N ASP A 178 5.48 19.05 -1.47
CA ASP A 178 6.90 19.34 -1.78
C ASP A 178 7.80 18.30 -1.13
N PHE A 179 8.37 17.39 -1.92
CA PHE A 179 9.36 16.39 -1.55
C PHE A 179 10.76 16.72 -2.07
N SER A 180 11.03 17.99 -2.40
CA SER A 180 12.34 18.38 -2.93
C SER A 180 13.47 17.93 -2.01
N ASN A 181 14.48 17.22 -2.55
CA ASN A 181 15.62 16.65 -1.86
C ASN A 181 15.28 15.61 -0.77
N ALA A 182 14.04 15.18 -0.60
CA ALA A 182 13.67 14.20 0.40
C ALA A 182 14.30 12.80 0.11
N ALA A 183 14.52 12.03 1.16
CA ALA A 183 14.94 10.64 1.06
C ALA A 183 13.71 9.73 1.11
N LEU A 184 13.48 8.96 0.04
CA LEU A 184 12.36 8.01 -0.10
C LEU A 184 12.88 6.63 -0.51
N PHE A 185 14.05 6.22 0.00
CA PHE A 185 14.62 4.91 -0.32
C PHE A 185 13.66 3.79 0.06
N GLY A 186 13.24 2.96 -0.92
CA GLY A 186 12.33 1.85 -0.68
C GLY A 186 10.95 2.25 -0.13
N ALA A 187 10.56 3.53 -0.18
CA ALA A 187 9.24 3.98 0.23
C ALA A 187 8.15 3.41 -0.69
N ASN A 188 6.97 3.12 -0.13
CA ASN A 188 5.83 2.62 -0.88
C ASN A 188 4.83 3.75 -1.16
N LEU A 189 4.76 4.20 -2.42
CA LEU A 189 3.85 5.21 -2.94
C LEU A 189 2.80 4.59 -3.90
N SER A 190 2.59 3.27 -3.84
CA SER A 190 1.68 2.57 -4.75
C SER A 190 0.27 3.15 -4.70
N GLY A 191 -0.28 3.51 -5.85
CA GLY A 191 -1.63 4.09 -5.97
C GLY A 191 -1.79 5.45 -5.28
N ALA A 192 -0.71 6.13 -4.89
CA ALA A 192 -0.77 7.47 -4.32
C ALA A 192 -1.19 8.52 -5.38
N ASP A 193 -1.88 9.55 -4.95
CA ASP A 193 -2.18 10.72 -5.76
C ASP A 193 -1.06 11.75 -5.60
N LEU A 194 -0.19 11.84 -6.61
CA LEU A 194 0.99 12.71 -6.63
C LEU A 194 0.80 13.94 -7.54
N ARG A 195 -0.43 14.21 -7.98
CA ARG A 195 -0.69 15.31 -8.94
C ARG A 195 -0.08 16.63 -8.46
N GLY A 196 0.71 17.25 -9.34
CA GLY A 196 1.37 18.53 -9.05
C GLY A 196 2.38 18.50 -7.89
N ALA A 197 2.76 17.34 -7.38
CA ALA A 197 3.79 17.21 -6.34
C ALA A 197 5.19 17.51 -6.92
N ASP A 198 6.11 17.97 -6.07
CA ASP A 198 7.50 18.27 -6.44
C ASP A 198 8.47 17.28 -5.78
N PHE A 199 9.10 16.42 -6.59
CA PHE A 199 10.16 15.48 -6.19
C PHE A 199 11.54 15.91 -6.73
N ALA A 200 11.75 17.19 -7.02
CA ALA A 200 13.02 17.66 -7.57
C ALA A 200 14.19 17.27 -6.66
N GLY A 201 15.20 16.58 -7.24
CA GLY A 201 16.36 16.09 -6.50
C GLY A 201 16.08 15.02 -5.43
N ALA A 202 14.86 14.51 -5.32
CA ALA A 202 14.51 13.48 -4.34
C ALA A 202 15.22 12.14 -4.61
N ARG A 203 15.45 11.36 -3.54
CA ARG A 203 16.14 10.06 -3.58
C ARG A 203 15.15 8.91 -3.45
N LEU A 204 14.65 8.42 -4.59
CA LEU A 204 13.59 7.41 -4.72
C LEU A 204 14.14 6.04 -5.12
N LYS A 205 15.43 5.75 -4.88
CA LYS A 205 16.01 4.47 -5.26
C LYS A 205 15.26 3.31 -4.61
N GLY A 206 14.77 2.37 -5.45
CA GLY A 206 13.99 1.20 -5.02
C GLY A 206 12.60 1.54 -4.46
N ALA A 207 12.11 2.78 -4.62
CA ALA A 207 10.75 3.15 -4.22
C ALA A 207 9.70 2.47 -5.12
N ILE A 208 8.50 2.25 -4.57
CA ILE A 208 7.39 1.59 -5.28
C ILE A 208 6.33 2.64 -5.59
N LEU A 209 6.18 3.03 -6.86
CA LEU A 209 5.21 4.00 -7.35
C LEU A 209 4.13 3.35 -8.24
N ASN A 210 3.99 2.03 -8.21
CA ASN A 210 3.04 1.32 -9.06
C ASN A 210 1.63 1.90 -8.95
N ASN A 211 0.97 2.18 -10.08
CA ASN A 211 -0.36 2.77 -10.14
C ASN A 211 -0.49 4.17 -9.50
N ALA A 212 0.61 4.89 -9.28
CA ALA A 212 0.54 6.27 -8.79
C ALA A 212 0.05 7.23 -9.89
N THR A 213 -0.72 8.24 -9.51
CA THR A 213 -1.16 9.30 -10.41
C THR A 213 -0.15 10.43 -10.36
N VAL A 214 0.54 10.72 -11.48
CA VAL A 214 1.67 11.66 -11.54
C VAL A 214 1.42 12.87 -12.45
N ALA A 215 0.17 13.20 -12.77
CA ALA A 215 -0.13 14.32 -13.66
C ALA A 215 0.43 15.64 -13.10
N GLY A 216 1.31 16.29 -13.86
CA GLY A 216 1.97 17.54 -13.47
C GLY A 216 2.99 17.40 -12.34
N THR A 217 3.38 16.19 -11.96
CA THR A 217 4.44 15.95 -10.97
C THR A 217 5.81 16.28 -11.56
N SER A 218 6.68 16.91 -10.78
CA SER A 218 8.09 17.11 -11.13
C SER A 218 8.95 16.03 -10.48
N PHE A 219 9.72 15.29 -11.29
CA PHE A 219 10.80 14.40 -10.87
C PHE A 219 12.17 14.92 -11.33
N GLN A 220 12.29 16.23 -11.56
CA GLN A 220 13.50 16.83 -12.11
C GLN A 220 14.73 16.48 -11.27
N GLY A 221 15.73 15.82 -11.86
CA GLY A 221 16.96 15.41 -11.20
C GLY A 221 16.80 14.35 -10.11
N ALA A 222 15.61 13.75 -9.96
CA ALA A 222 15.37 12.72 -8.95
C ALA A 222 16.12 11.41 -9.26
N ASP A 223 16.50 10.68 -8.21
CA ASP A 223 17.15 9.36 -8.31
C ASP A 223 16.11 8.24 -8.12
N LEU A 224 15.60 7.68 -9.22
CA LEU A 224 14.62 6.61 -9.26
C LEU A 224 15.22 5.26 -9.66
N ARG A 225 16.53 5.07 -9.50
CA ARG A 225 17.20 3.81 -9.88
C ARG A 225 16.57 2.62 -9.15
N GLY A 226 16.21 1.59 -9.93
CA GLY A 226 15.54 0.39 -9.41
C GLY A 226 14.15 0.64 -8.82
N ALA A 227 13.55 1.82 -9.05
CA ALA A 227 12.17 2.10 -8.61
C ALA A 227 11.16 1.30 -9.46
N GLU A 228 10.01 0.99 -8.86
CA GLU A 228 8.89 0.37 -9.56
C GLU A 228 7.86 1.42 -9.97
N LEU A 229 7.66 1.57 -11.28
CA LEU A 229 6.80 2.59 -11.90
C LEU A 229 5.71 1.94 -12.80
N ARG A 230 5.29 0.71 -12.46
CA ARG A 230 4.28 -0.01 -13.26
C ARG A 230 2.97 0.77 -13.29
N ASN A 231 2.37 0.89 -14.48
CA ASN A 231 1.11 1.62 -14.71
C ASN A 231 1.15 3.10 -14.30
N VAL A 232 2.33 3.73 -14.33
CA VAL A 232 2.49 5.17 -14.19
C VAL A 232 2.45 5.81 -15.57
N ALA A 233 1.61 6.86 -15.75
CA ALA A 233 1.52 7.61 -16.99
C ALA A 233 2.77 8.50 -17.15
N MET A 234 3.83 7.95 -17.73
CA MET A 234 5.14 8.60 -17.83
C MET A 234 5.09 9.94 -18.59
N ASP A 235 4.19 10.08 -19.57
CA ASP A 235 4.06 11.29 -20.39
C ASP A 235 3.38 12.46 -19.65
N SER A 236 2.82 12.22 -18.47
CA SER A 236 2.07 13.20 -17.69
C SER A 236 2.89 13.96 -16.63
N ALA A 237 4.17 13.60 -16.46
CA ALA A 237 5.06 14.18 -15.46
C ALA A 237 6.38 14.69 -16.08
N ASP A 238 7.10 15.55 -15.35
CA ASP A 238 8.42 16.03 -15.76
C ASP A 238 9.54 15.13 -15.19
N TRP A 239 10.20 14.38 -16.08
CA TRP A 239 11.30 13.47 -15.78
C TRP A 239 12.67 14.04 -16.18
N LYS A 240 12.78 15.35 -16.41
CA LYS A 240 14.02 15.97 -16.83
C LYS A 240 15.16 15.63 -15.87
N ASP A 241 16.27 15.14 -16.41
CA ASP A 241 17.48 14.73 -15.65
C ASP A 241 17.24 13.67 -14.58
N ALA A 242 16.06 13.01 -14.53
CA ALA A 242 15.77 11.92 -13.61
C ALA A 242 16.62 10.67 -13.96
N ARG A 243 17.09 9.96 -12.93
CA ARG A 243 17.86 8.71 -13.08
C ARG A 243 16.91 7.52 -12.97
N LEU A 244 16.67 6.83 -14.10
CA LEU A 244 15.73 5.70 -14.23
C LEU A 244 16.43 4.36 -14.51
N GLN A 245 17.76 4.26 -14.33
CA GLN A 245 18.48 3.00 -14.58
C GLN A 245 17.90 1.90 -13.68
N GLU A 246 17.64 0.73 -14.25
CA GLU A 246 17.05 -0.42 -13.57
C GLU A 246 15.63 -0.16 -13.02
N ALA A 247 15.01 0.99 -13.31
CA ALA A 247 13.61 1.22 -12.95
C ALA A 247 12.69 0.29 -13.77
N ILE A 248 11.69 -0.27 -13.11
CA ILE A 248 10.73 -1.18 -13.72
C ILE A 248 9.50 -0.37 -14.11
N TYR A 249 9.43 0.05 -15.35
CA TYR A 249 8.23 0.67 -15.92
C TYR A 249 7.83 -0.11 -17.17
N HIS A 250 6.57 -0.47 -17.24
CA HIS A 250 6.00 -0.96 -18.49
C HIS A 250 5.25 0.20 -19.14
N ARG A 251 5.59 0.48 -20.37
CA ARG A 251 4.73 1.25 -21.26
C ARG A 251 3.54 0.38 -21.63
N ALA A 252 2.65 0.14 -20.68
CA ALA A 252 1.34 -0.47 -20.99
C ALA A 252 0.56 0.37 -22.03
N ASP A 253 0.95 1.62 -22.22
CA ASP A 253 0.19 2.59 -22.98
C ASP A 253 0.35 2.50 -24.49
N ALA A 254 1.47 2.04 -25.01
CA ALA A 254 1.73 2.09 -26.46
C ALA A 254 1.11 0.91 -27.23
N ALA A 255 0.78 -0.20 -26.56
CA ALA A 255 0.37 -1.45 -27.22
C ALA A 255 -1.09 -1.87 -26.95
N LEU A 256 -1.75 -1.29 -25.92
CA LEU A 256 -3.13 -1.68 -25.60
C LEU A 256 -4.16 -0.87 -26.39
N PRO A 257 -5.19 -1.50 -26.95
CA PRO A 257 -6.32 -0.78 -27.55
C PRO A 257 -6.93 0.23 -26.58
N PRO A 258 -7.38 1.43 -27.04
CA PRO A 258 -7.90 2.48 -26.17
C PRO A 258 -9.02 2.04 -25.23
N GLN A 259 -9.88 1.11 -25.66
CA GLN A 259 -10.97 0.57 -24.85
C GLN A 259 -10.46 -0.26 -23.67
N ILE A 260 -9.38 -1.03 -23.88
CA ILE A 260 -8.75 -1.85 -22.84
C ILE A 260 -8.09 -0.93 -21.80
N ARG A 261 -7.38 0.11 -22.26
CA ARG A 261 -6.78 1.11 -21.40
C ARG A 261 -7.83 1.78 -20.52
N ALA A 262 -8.90 2.33 -21.08
CA ALA A 262 -9.99 2.93 -20.32
C ALA A 262 -10.64 1.96 -19.33
N GLY A 263 -10.74 0.67 -19.69
CA GLY A 263 -11.23 -0.38 -18.81
C GLY A 263 -10.29 -0.63 -17.62
N LEU A 264 -8.97 -0.66 -17.87
CA LEU A 264 -7.95 -0.81 -16.82
C LEU A 264 -7.92 0.39 -15.87
N ASP A 265 -7.99 1.63 -16.40
CA ASP A 265 -8.08 2.85 -15.59
C ASP A 265 -9.30 2.82 -14.67
N GLY A 266 -10.46 2.46 -15.20
CA GLY A 266 -11.68 2.27 -14.42
C GLY A 266 -11.54 1.19 -13.35
N HIS A 267 -10.80 0.11 -13.65
CA HIS A 267 -10.55 -0.99 -12.71
C HIS A 267 -9.61 -0.60 -11.56
N VAL A 268 -8.57 0.16 -11.87
CA VAL A 268 -7.67 0.71 -10.84
C VAL A 268 -8.44 1.58 -9.85
N LEU A 269 -9.32 2.46 -10.35
CA LEU A 269 -10.22 3.24 -9.50
C LEU A 269 -11.14 2.33 -8.67
N TRP A 270 -11.69 1.27 -9.26
CA TRP A 270 -12.55 0.31 -8.58
C TRP A 270 -11.81 -0.41 -7.43
N ILE A 271 -10.59 -0.88 -7.68
CA ILE A 271 -9.75 -1.52 -6.65
C ILE A 271 -9.43 -0.52 -5.53
N ASN A 272 -8.93 0.67 -5.90
CA ASN A 272 -8.47 1.69 -4.94
C ASN A 272 -9.59 2.23 -4.06
N SER A 273 -10.82 2.30 -4.58
CA SER A 273 -12.00 2.76 -3.86
C SER A 273 -12.75 1.66 -3.11
N ASN A 274 -12.28 0.39 -3.15
CA ASN A 274 -13.02 -0.78 -2.68
C ASN A 274 -14.41 -0.90 -3.35
N GLY A 275 -14.46 -0.67 -4.66
CA GLY A 275 -15.68 -0.80 -5.47
C GLY A 275 -16.64 0.39 -5.43
N ARG A 276 -16.26 1.52 -4.82
CA ARG A 276 -17.11 2.72 -4.72
C ARG A 276 -17.03 3.61 -5.96
N GLU A 277 -15.88 3.65 -6.60
CA GLU A 277 -15.58 4.45 -7.79
C GLU A 277 -15.04 3.55 -8.90
N GLY A 278 -15.09 4.01 -10.14
CA GLY A 278 -14.65 3.24 -11.28
C GLY A 278 -15.56 2.08 -11.60
N ARG A 279 -15.04 1.08 -12.32
CA ARG A 279 -15.75 -0.14 -12.69
C ARG A 279 -14.80 -1.33 -12.65
N ARG A 280 -15.31 -2.46 -12.17
CA ARG A 280 -14.60 -3.75 -12.29
C ARG A 280 -14.31 -4.03 -13.76
N PHE A 281 -13.09 -4.45 -14.09
CA PHE A 281 -12.76 -4.88 -15.43
C PHE A 281 -13.44 -6.25 -15.69
N ASP A 282 -14.47 -6.21 -16.48
CA ASP A 282 -15.31 -7.36 -16.83
C ASP A 282 -15.47 -7.38 -18.34
N VAL A 283 -14.86 -8.37 -19.00
CA VAL A 283 -14.77 -8.44 -20.45
C VAL A 283 -15.18 -9.83 -20.92
N SER A 284 -15.99 -9.88 -21.98
CA SER A 284 -16.36 -11.11 -22.65
C SER A 284 -15.86 -11.11 -24.10
N ASP A 285 -15.47 -12.30 -24.58
CA ASP A 285 -15.08 -12.58 -25.96
C ASP A 285 -13.93 -11.69 -26.47
N GLY A 286 -13.03 -11.25 -25.55
CA GLY A 286 -11.91 -10.39 -25.88
C GLY A 286 -10.81 -11.12 -26.63
N ALA A 287 -10.28 -10.49 -27.70
CA ALA A 287 -9.10 -10.97 -28.43
C ALA A 287 -7.84 -10.30 -27.88
N PHE A 288 -7.15 -10.97 -26.96
CA PHE A 288 -5.96 -10.49 -26.28
C PHE A 288 -4.70 -11.31 -26.61
N ALA A 289 -4.72 -12.03 -27.73
CA ALA A 289 -3.55 -12.82 -28.13
C ALA A 289 -2.31 -11.91 -28.28
N GLY A 290 -1.21 -12.32 -27.64
CA GLY A 290 0.05 -11.57 -27.63
C GLY A 290 0.02 -10.23 -26.89
N THR A 291 -1.08 -9.89 -26.21
CA THR A 291 -1.20 -8.61 -25.49
C THR A 291 -0.34 -8.61 -24.22
N ASP A 292 0.25 -7.46 -23.93
CA ASP A 292 1.09 -7.22 -22.74
C ASP A 292 0.25 -6.63 -21.59
N PHE A 293 0.06 -7.41 -20.51
CA PHE A 293 -0.57 -7.02 -19.26
C PHE A 293 0.44 -7.08 -18.10
N ASP A 294 1.73 -7.06 -18.38
CA ASP A 294 2.76 -7.14 -17.35
C ASP A 294 2.61 -6.03 -16.30
N GLY A 295 2.72 -6.40 -15.04
CA GLY A 295 2.61 -5.47 -13.91
C GLY A 295 1.23 -4.89 -13.65
N CYS A 296 0.19 -5.20 -14.45
CA CYS A 296 -1.16 -4.73 -14.23
C CYS A 296 -1.77 -5.25 -12.92
N ASP A 297 -2.55 -4.42 -12.23
CA ASP A 297 -3.42 -4.88 -11.14
C ASP A 297 -4.81 -5.21 -11.69
N LEU A 298 -5.03 -6.49 -11.90
CA LEU A 298 -6.27 -7.10 -12.39
C LEU A 298 -6.96 -7.92 -11.30
N SER A 299 -6.69 -7.60 -10.03
CA SER A 299 -7.27 -8.31 -8.89
C SER A 299 -8.80 -8.25 -8.93
N GLY A 300 -9.42 -9.41 -8.97
CA GLY A 300 -10.87 -9.53 -9.08
C GLY A 300 -11.45 -9.27 -10.47
N ALA A 301 -10.66 -9.00 -11.50
CA ALA A 301 -11.16 -8.88 -12.88
C ALA A 301 -11.88 -10.16 -13.35
N ILE A 302 -12.77 -10.03 -14.31
CA ILE A 302 -13.45 -11.18 -14.94
C ILE A 302 -13.23 -11.12 -16.45
N PHE A 303 -12.76 -12.24 -17.00
CA PHE A 303 -12.56 -12.42 -18.43
C PHE A 303 -13.32 -13.68 -18.87
N ARG A 304 -14.34 -13.52 -19.70
CA ARG A 304 -15.16 -14.65 -20.19
C ARG A 304 -14.85 -14.96 -21.64
N ASN A 305 -14.54 -16.20 -21.93
CA ASN A 305 -14.29 -16.69 -23.30
C ASN A 305 -13.22 -15.89 -24.06
N CYS A 306 -12.27 -15.27 -23.34
CA CYS A 306 -11.21 -14.46 -23.94
C CYS A 306 -10.08 -15.33 -24.48
N ASP A 307 -9.41 -14.82 -25.52
CA ASP A 307 -8.21 -15.42 -26.07
C ASP A 307 -6.95 -14.66 -25.62
N PHE A 308 -6.16 -15.28 -24.76
CA PHE A 308 -4.90 -14.76 -24.26
C PHE A 308 -3.69 -15.53 -24.80
N THR A 309 -3.83 -16.24 -25.90
CA THR A 309 -2.74 -17.04 -26.47
C THR A 309 -1.48 -16.18 -26.65
N GLY A 310 -0.37 -16.58 -26.00
CA GLY A 310 0.90 -15.84 -26.02
C GLY A 310 0.89 -14.48 -25.31
N ALA A 311 -0.17 -14.10 -24.61
CA ALA A 311 -0.21 -12.87 -23.80
C ALA A 311 0.76 -12.93 -22.62
N THR A 312 1.11 -11.77 -22.05
CA THR A 312 1.99 -11.70 -20.90
C THR A 312 1.32 -11.00 -19.73
N PHE A 313 1.49 -11.58 -18.52
CA PHE A 313 1.03 -11.09 -17.21
C PHE A 313 2.16 -11.16 -16.18
N ARG A 314 3.41 -10.97 -16.60
CA ARG A 314 4.56 -11.05 -15.69
C ARG A 314 4.43 -10.00 -14.59
N ASP A 315 4.78 -10.37 -13.37
CA ASP A 315 4.75 -9.47 -12.22
C ASP A 315 3.38 -8.80 -11.94
N SER A 316 2.29 -9.28 -12.57
CA SER A 316 0.94 -8.75 -12.42
C SER A 316 0.25 -9.25 -11.14
N LYS A 317 -0.78 -8.50 -10.69
CA LYS A 317 -1.68 -8.92 -9.63
C LYS A 317 -2.99 -9.39 -10.22
N LEU A 318 -3.30 -10.66 -9.98
CA LEU A 318 -4.50 -11.36 -10.50
C LEU A 318 -5.25 -12.08 -9.37
N GLN A 319 -5.10 -11.62 -8.13
CA GLN A 319 -5.76 -12.22 -6.98
C GLN A 319 -7.28 -12.25 -7.20
N ILE A 320 -7.90 -13.41 -6.94
CA ILE A 320 -9.35 -13.65 -7.15
C ILE A 320 -9.89 -13.30 -8.55
N ALA A 321 -9.02 -13.11 -9.55
CA ALA A 321 -9.44 -12.94 -10.95
C ALA A 321 -10.08 -14.22 -11.50
N GLN A 322 -11.00 -14.08 -12.47
CA GLN A 322 -11.77 -15.20 -13.03
C GLN A 322 -11.60 -15.25 -14.54
N PHE A 323 -11.36 -16.44 -15.07
CA PHE A 323 -11.11 -16.67 -16.49
C PHE A 323 -12.00 -17.78 -17.08
N PRO A 324 -13.33 -17.77 -16.90
CA PRO A 324 -14.18 -18.84 -17.39
C PRO A 324 -14.12 -18.93 -18.92
N GLY A 325 -13.80 -20.12 -19.44
CA GLY A 325 -13.76 -20.41 -20.87
C GLY A 325 -12.62 -19.77 -21.65
N CYS A 326 -11.59 -19.24 -20.97
CA CYS A 326 -10.47 -18.58 -21.65
C CYS A 326 -9.46 -19.58 -22.25
N ARG A 327 -8.87 -19.17 -23.40
CA ARG A 327 -7.68 -19.82 -23.99
C ARG A 327 -6.45 -19.05 -23.58
N MET A 328 -5.48 -19.75 -22.98
CA MET A 328 -4.29 -19.14 -22.38
C MET A 328 -3.02 -19.92 -22.76
N ARG A 329 -2.98 -20.47 -23.96
CA ARG A 329 -1.81 -21.20 -24.46
C ARG A 329 -0.62 -20.28 -24.52
N GLU A 330 0.55 -20.77 -24.06
CA GLU A 330 1.82 -20.05 -24.10
C GLU A 330 1.81 -18.71 -23.34
N THR A 331 0.78 -18.44 -22.54
CA THR A 331 0.66 -17.25 -21.71
C THR A 331 1.76 -17.22 -20.63
N SER A 332 2.32 -16.04 -20.36
CA SER A 332 3.34 -15.87 -19.32
C SER A 332 2.73 -15.24 -18.06
N PHE A 333 2.83 -15.94 -16.93
CA PHE A 333 2.47 -15.48 -15.58
C PHE A 333 3.70 -15.48 -14.66
N GLU A 334 4.90 -15.33 -15.19
CA GLU A 334 6.12 -15.36 -14.38
C GLU A 334 6.05 -14.30 -13.28
N ASN A 335 6.32 -14.69 -12.02
CA ASN A 335 6.23 -13.87 -10.81
C ASN A 335 4.85 -13.26 -10.51
N ALA A 336 3.80 -13.61 -11.25
CA ALA A 336 2.45 -13.06 -11.03
C ALA A 336 1.84 -13.57 -9.72
N ASN A 337 0.98 -12.75 -9.10
CA ASN A 337 0.17 -13.16 -7.97
C ASN A 337 -1.23 -13.57 -8.43
N LEU A 338 -1.45 -14.87 -8.50
CA LEU A 338 -2.68 -15.53 -8.93
C LEU A 338 -3.48 -16.13 -7.75
N SER A 339 -3.17 -15.73 -6.51
CA SER A 339 -3.78 -16.33 -5.33
C SER A 339 -5.31 -16.21 -5.35
N GLY A 340 -6.01 -17.33 -5.17
CA GLY A 340 -7.48 -17.39 -5.18
C GLY A 340 -8.13 -17.15 -6.53
N SER A 341 -7.39 -17.05 -7.63
CA SER A 341 -7.94 -16.92 -8.98
C SER A 341 -8.58 -18.22 -9.50
N SER A 342 -9.39 -18.14 -10.54
CA SER A 342 -10.03 -19.31 -11.16
C SER A 342 -9.68 -19.44 -12.63
N PHE A 343 -9.12 -20.60 -12.97
CA PHE A 343 -8.78 -21.08 -14.32
C PHE A 343 -9.48 -22.41 -14.61
N GLU A 344 -10.63 -22.65 -13.99
CA GLU A 344 -11.36 -23.91 -14.14
C GLU A 344 -11.65 -24.21 -15.61
N GLY A 345 -11.18 -25.35 -16.08
CA GLY A 345 -11.36 -25.81 -17.46
C GLY A 345 -10.62 -24.97 -18.53
N CYS A 346 -9.74 -24.05 -18.15
CA CYS A 346 -8.97 -23.25 -19.12
C CYS A 346 -7.90 -24.09 -19.85
N ASP A 347 -7.57 -23.66 -21.07
CA ASP A 347 -6.45 -24.20 -21.83
C ASP A 347 -5.18 -23.35 -21.59
N LEU A 348 -4.32 -23.85 -20.73
CA LEU A 348 -3.06 -23.23 -20.30
C LEU A 348 -1.82 -23.99 -20.83
N GLN A 349 -1.96 -24.76 -21.92
CA GLN A 349 -0.83 -25.53 -22.46
C GLN A 349 0.39 -24.63 -22.70
N ARG A 350 1.58 -25.10 -22.29
CA ARG A 350 2.87 -24.39 -22.42
C ARG A 350 2.89 -23.03 -21.74
N ALA A 351 2.01 -22.78 -20.77
CA ALA A 351 2.05 -21.55 -20.00
C ALA A 351 3.31 -21.48 -19.12
N ARG A 352 3.82 -20.27 -18.90
CA ARG A 352 4.97 -20.01 -18.02
C ARG A 352 4.49 -19.41 -16.71
N LEU A 353 4.59 -20.22 -15.63
CA LEU A 353 4.15 -19.83 -14.28
C LEU A 353 5.35 -19.87 -13.28
N ARG A 354 6.56 -19.63 -13.78
CA ARG A 354 7.75 -19.64 -12.93
C ARG A 354 7.64 -18.61 -11.81
N ASN A 355 7.87 -19.05 -10.56
CA ASN A 355 7.74 -18.24 -9.34
C ASN A 355 6.37 -17.59 -9.15
N ALA A 356 5.33 -18.01 -9.88
CA ALA A 356 3.98 -17.49 -9.70
C ALA A 356 3.42 -17.94 -8.34
N VAL A 357 2.57 -17.09 -7.74
CA VAL A 357 1.90 -17.38 -6.47
C VAL A 357 0.47 -17.78 -6.74
N LEU A 358 0.15 -19.07 -6.58
CA LEU A 358 -1.19 -19.67 -6.82
C LEU A 358 -1.77 -20.27 -5.52
N ARG A 359 -1.35 -19.80 -4.37
CA ARG A 359 -1.80 -20.35 -3.09
C ARG A 359 -3.25 -19.96 -2.78
N ALA A 360 -3.88 -20.71 -1.89
CA ALA A 360 -5.13 -20.30 -1.28
C ALA A 360 -4.95 -18.98 -0.50
N ILE A 361 -5.98 -18.14 -0.49
CA ILE A 361 -6.04 -16.92 0.32
C ILE A 361 -7.07 -17.08 1.43
N GLU A 362 -6.82 -16.46 2.57
CA GLU A 362 -7.81 -16.42 3.65
C GLU A 362 -8.82 -15.31 3.38
N LEU A 363 -10.12 -15.65 3.51
CA LEU A 363 -11.18 -14.66 3.39
C LEU A 363 -11.25 -13.82 4.66
N LEU A 364 -11.29 -12.51 4.47
CA LEU A 364 -11.50 -11.56 5.56
C LEU A 364 -12.99 -11.24 5.71
N SER A 365 -13.42 -10.97 6.94
CA SER A 365 -14.74 -10.39 7.18
C SER A 365 -14.82 -8.95 6.62
N PRO A 366 -16.01 -8.34 6.51
CA PRO A 366 -16.14 -6.94 6.11
C PRO A 366 -15.34 -5.96 6.97
N GLU A 367 -15.00 -6.35 8.20
CA GLU A 367 -14.18 -5.61 9.15
C GLU A 367 -12.67 -5.87 8.98
N GLY A 368 -12.28 -6.71 8.01
CA GLY A 368 -10.88 -7.04 7.74
C GLY A 368 -10.28 -8.10 8.67
N VAL A 369 -11.12 -8.80 9.46
CA VAL A 369 -10.66 -9.86 10.39
C VAL A 369 -10.58 -11.19 9.64
N PRO A 370 -9.51 -11.99 9.81
CA PRO A 370 -9.40 -13.33 9.25
C PRO A 370 -10.57 -14.23 9.71
N THR A 371 -11.21 -14.90 8.75
CA THR A 371 -12.38 -15.75 9.02
C THR A 371 -12.02 -17.22 9.21
N GLY A 372 -10.77 -17.61 8.99
CA GLY A 372 -10.33 -19.01 8.93
C GLY A 372 -10.80 -19.74 7.65
N ARG A 373 -11.56 -19.10 6.78
CA ARG A 373 -12.04 -19.69 5.53
C ARG A 373 -11.04 -19.43 4.40
N MET A 374 -10.51 -20.50 3.83
CA MET A 374 -9.58 -20.43 2.72
C MET A 374 -10.31 -20.40 1.37
N TRP A 375 -9.88 -19.53 0.47
CA TRP A 375 -10.33 -19.45 -0.92
C TRP A 375 -9.17 -19.92 -1.81
N PRO A 376 -9.25 -21.14 -2.37
CA PRO A 376 -8.17 -21.72 -3.15
C PRO A 376 -8.08 -21.11 -4.55
N THR A 377 -6.87 -21.09 -5.13
CA THR A 377 -6.72 -20.97 -6.57
C THR A 377 -7.32 -22.21 -7.22
N ASN A 378 -8.20 -22.03 -8.19
CA ASN A 378 -8.94 -23.11 -8.83
C ASN A 378 -8.41 -23.39 -10.25
N LEU A 379 -7.74 -24.52 -10.40
CA LEU A 379 -7.21 -25.07 -11.65
C LEU A 379 -7.89 -26.38 -12.03
N LYS A 380 -9.08 -26.67 -11.45
CA LYS A 380 -9.81 -27.91 -11.69
C LYS A 380 -10.08 -28.12 -13.16
N GLY A 381 -9.70 -29.29 -13.68
CA GLY A 381 -9.89 -29.67 -15.07
C GLY A 381 -9.15 -28.77 -16.08
N ALA A 382 -8.23 -27.91 -15.65
CA ALA A 382 -7.43 -27.09 -16.57
C ALA A 382 -6.43 -27.95 -17.34
N ASN A 383 -6.22 -27.60 -18.61
CA ASN A 383 -5.16 -28.21 -19.42
C ASN A 383 -3.86 -27.42 -19.24
N LEU A 384 -2.93 -27.97 -18.49
CA LEU A 384 -1.64 -27.39 -18.14
C LEU A 384 -0.44 -28.11 -18.81
N ALA A 385 -0.71 -28.99 -19.77
CA ALA A 385 0.32 -29.80 -20.40
C ALA A 385 1.54 -28.97 -20.87
N ASP A 386 2.75 -29.47 -20.62
CA ASP A 386 4.03 -28.86 -20.96
C ASP A 386 4.30 -27.48 -20.31
N SER A 387 3.57 -27.11 -19.25
CA SER A 387 3.73 -25.81 -18.58
C SER A 387 4.88 -25.79 -17.58
N ASP A 388 5.44 -24.58 -17.36
CA ASP A 388 6.60 -24.36 -16.49
C ASP A 388 6.18 -23.71 -15.15
N PHE A 389 6.13 -24.50 -14.09
CA PHE A 389 5.80 -24.10 -12.71
C PHE A 389 7.02 -24.02 -11.79
N ARG A 390 8.22 -23.92 -12.33
CA ARG A 390 9.43 -23.91 -11.48
C ARG A 390 9.35 -22.83 -10.40
N GLY A 391 9.52 -23.28 -9.13
CA GLY A 391 9.47 -22.38 -7.98
C GLY A 391 8.10 -21.77 -7.67
N ALA A 392 7.02 -22.22 -8.30
CA ALA A 392 5.67 -21.70 -8.03
C ALA A 392 5.15 -22.10 -6.65
N ASP A 393 4.35 -21.24 -6.03
CA ASP A 393 3.66 -21.50 -4.76
C ASP A 393 2.21 -21.94 -5.04
N LEU A 394 1.96 -23.25 -4.99
CA LEU A 394 0.66 -23.90 -5.27
C LEU A 394 -0.04 -24.38 -3.99
N ARG A 395 0.36 -23.91 -2.81
CA ARG A 395 -0.19 -24.37 -1.53
C ARG A 395 -1.70 -24.20 -1.46
N GLY A 396 -2.39 -25.31 -1.19
CA GLY A 396 -3.84 -25.34 -1.09
C GLY A 396 -4.58 -25.06 -2.41
N ALA A 397 -3.90 -25.11 -3.57
CA ALA A 397 -4.54 -24.96 -4.88
C ALA A 397 -5.37 -26.20 -5.23
N ARG A 398 -6.44 -26.02 -6.01
CA ARG A 398 -7.27 -27.12 -6.54
C ARG A 398 -6.84 -27.48 -7.95
N LEU A 399 -6.26 -28.64 -8.11
CA LEU A 399 -5.80 -29.22 -9.38
C LEU A 399 -6.56 -30.50 -9.76
N ALA A 400 -7.69 -30.77 -9.08
CA ALA A 400 -8.46 -31.99 -9.33
C ALA A 400 -8.83 -32.13 -10.82
N GLY A 401 -8.47 -33.28 -11.42
CA GLY A 401 -8.68 -33.56 -12.83
C GLY A 401 -7.91 -32.68 -13.81
N ALA A 402 -6.91 -31.92 -13.36
CA ALA A 402 -6.05 -31.13 -14.23
C ALA A 402 -5.09 -32.00 -15.06
N GLU A 403 -4.80 -31.61 -16.28
CA GLU A 403 -3.80 -32.23 -17.15
C GLU A 403 -2.44 -31.60 -16.92
N LEU A 404 -1.54 -32.32 -16.22
CA LEU A 404 -0.20 -31.87 -15.87
C LEU A 404 0.90 -32.60 -16.67
N ALA A 405 0.53 -33.34 -17.71
CA ALA A 405 1.50 -34.09 -18.49
C ALA A 405 2.62 -33.20 -19.03
N GLY A 406 3.88 -33.61 -18.85
CA GLY A 406 5.07 -32.85 -19.29
C GLY A 406 5.36 -31.58 -18.50
N CYS A 407 4.61 -31.23 -17.44
CA CYS A 407 4.88 -30.05 -16.64
C CYS A 407 6.21 -30.11 -15.91
N ASN A 408 6.85 -28.93 -15.74
CA ASN A 408 8.01 -28.78 -14.88
C ASN A 408 7.63 -28.11 -13.57
N LEU A 409 7.53 -28.88 -12.50
CA LEU A 409 7.20 -28.45 -11.13
C LEU A 409 8.44 -28.38 -10.22
N SER A 410 9.65 -28.36 -10.79
CA SER A 410 10.88 -28.34 -9.98
C SER A 410 10.90 -27.16 -9.02
N GLY A 411 11.07 -27.44 -7.72
CA GLY A 411 11.09 -26.43 -6.66
C GLY A 411 9.72 -25.83 -6.33
N ALA A 412 8.63 -26.30 -6.92
CA ALA A 412 7.29 -25.84 -6.58
C ALA A 412 6.83 -26.34 -5.20
N ASP A 413 5.99 -25.55 -4.54
CA ASP A 413 5.36 -25.91 -3.25
C ASP A 413 3.89 -26.30 -3.46
N LEU A 414 3.60 -27.59 -3.36
CA LEU A 414 2.27 -28.19 -3.57
C LEU A 414 1.62 -28.66 -2.26
N ARG A 415 2.14 -28.28 -1.11
CA ARG A 415 1.56 -28.70 0.18
C ARG A 415 0.06 -28.32 0.24
N ASP A 416 -0.76 -29.24 0.70
CA ASP A 416 -2.19 -29.10 0.79
C ASP A 416 -2.91 -28.86 -0.57
N ALA A 417 -2.22 -29.05 -1.70
CA ALA A 417 -2.84 -28.98 -3.03
C ALA A 417 -3.69 -30.22 -3.31
N ASP A 418 -4.86 -30.03 -3.89
CA ASP A 418 -5.77 -31.10 -4.32
C ASP A 418 -5.41 -31.55 -5.74
N LEU A 419 -4.80 -32.72 -5.87
CA LEU A 419 -4.37 -33.36 -7.11
C LEU A 419 -5.26 -34.55 -7.51
N ASP A 420 -6.45 -34.71 -6.92
CA ASP A 420 -7.31 -35.86 -7.19
C ASP A 420 -7.60 -35.98 -8.71
N GLN A 421 -7.36 -37.19 -9.25
CA GLN A 421 -7.51 -37.49 -10.67
C GLN A 421 -6.71 -36.58 -11.64
N ALA A 422 -5.69 -35.85 -11.16
CA ALA A 422 -4.82 -35.08 -12.05
C ALA A 422 -3.91 -36.03 -12.85
N SER A 423 -3.74 -35.74 -14.15
CA SER A 423 -2.82 -36.48 -15.04
C SER A 423 -1.40 -35.94 -14.89
N THR A 424 -0.45 -36.78 -14.43
CA THR A 424 0.93 -36.37 -14.13
C THR A 424 1.99 -37.05 -15.00
N GLY A 425 1.61 -37.60 -16.14
CA GLY A 425 2.54 -38.31 -17.02
C GLY A 425 3.71 -37.43 -17.51
N GLY A 426 4.95 -37.83 -17.23
CA GLY A 426 6.13 -37.07 -17.65
C GLY A 426 6.40 -35.76 -16.87
N THR A 427 5.70 -35.52 -15.77
CA THR A 427 5.91 -34.35 -14.91
C THR A 427 7.25 -34.40 -14.19
N THR A 428 8.00 -33.29 -14.15
CA THR A 428 9.25 -33.17 -13.40
C THR A 428 8.99 -32.56 -12.02
N LEU A 429 9.37 -33.27 -10.93
CA LEU A 429 9.13 -32.89 -9.53
C LEU A 429 10.43 -32.68 -8.73
N LEU A 430 11.53 -32.31 -9.36
CA LEU A 430 12.82 -32.17 -8.70
C LEU A 430 12.76 -31.06 -7.62
N HIS A 431 13.06 -31.45 -6.34
CA HIS A 431 12.99 -30.53 -5.19
C HIS A 431 11.63 -29.87 -4.93
N SER A 432 10.54 -30.40 -5.48
CA SER A 432 9.19 -29.96 -5.12
C SER A 432 8.81 -30.40 -3.70
N ARG A 433 7.87 -29.68 -3.08
CA ARG A 433 7.26 -30.04 -1.79
C ARG A 433 5.82 -30.49 -2.03
N LEU A 434 5.53 -31.72 -1.68
CA LEU A 434 4.18 -32.32 -1.78
C LEU A 434 3.49 -32.27 -0.43
#